data_ae8a664632bc5fd20856c5e0f95378d7
#
_entry.id   ae8a664632bc5fd20856c5e0f95378d7
#
_cell.length_a   1.000
_cell.length_b   1.000
_cell.length_c   1.000
_cell.angle_alpha   90.00
_cell.angle_beta   90.00
_cell.angle_gamma   90.00
#
_symmetry.space_group_name_H-M   'P 1'
#
loop_
_entity.id
_entity.type
_entity.pdbx_description
1 polymer ?
#
loop_
_entity_poly.entity_id
_entity_poly.type
_entity_poly.pdbx_seq_one_letter_code
_entity_poly.pdbx_strand_id
1 'polypeptide(L)'
;MRSSVPPVAWRVRSWPLAVLIALAPLWLIGILDRGLWTPDEPREADIAWRMSQQTDRLLPQLAGKPFLEKPPLSYWLSASGIRAFGQPRAPNIVYATVTALSVGATAAAMTDAGAAFLSALLVGTLLMAFRVSVWLAPDACLLAGCALALAGAYRGYTSAPGRRKLGGYTLMHLGAAIGFMAKSAPGWLVPALALLTLIAWERKWSELLRIELYAGLVVQALIIGPWMYAVAVSPGGHEALSTLFWHNIVGRFTRIPGPAALDYTSGHHNWPGKYFLELPVYLLPWTLLAVAALERAWRGVRITGPSGTPWRFAIAATLPFLVILSLAATARDVYAAPAMLGMSLLIALWARESQNKLTALDRFALRGTRALVAAIACVFAAFLSLLALADRLNYQPIDHLEEGIRIAAAAATIIVAAVALRFASRAQRLSNVRGAVVCTFGAYAGALCIAGIAAFPAVDQWQNLTQLADNIHYETRDEPLALLDPDETTIAMLDYRLRTPSSVLDTTGSDAAHVVSGWFRLHGKRSRVLVLLPGHAPGGVTRFLSRFHTIPPPGDGVAGTLATEGTASIVRRFELPQGRRYALLGPPPS
;
A
#
# COMPACT_ATOMS: atom_id res chain seq x y z
N MET A 1 5.53 33.84 39.60
CA MET A 1 6.59 32.88 39.24
C MET A 1 6.15 32.10 38.02
N ARG A 2 6.66 32.44 36.82
CA ARG A 2 6.46 31.68 35.61
C ARG A 2 7.51 30.57 35.59
N SER A 3 7.14 29.33 35.91
CA SER A 3 8.00 28.17 35.70
C SER A 3 8.20 28.02 34.18
N SER A 4 9.33 28.47 33.69
CA SER A 4 9.79 28.17 32.33
C SER A 4 10.15 26.68 32.30
N VAL A 5 9.21 25.88 31.77
CA VAL A 5 9.55 24.54 31.30
C VAL A 5 10.55 24.74 30.17
N PRO A 6 11.79 24.27 30.25
CA PRO A 6 12.76 24.45 29.20
C PRO A 6 12.19 23.80 27.92
N PRO A 7 12.35 24.44 26.74
CA PRO A 7 11.96 23.80 25.47
C PRO A 7 12.75 22.47 25.39
N VAL A 8 12.06 21.38 25.13
CA VAL A 8 12.69 20.09 24.87
C VAL A 8 13.63 20.28 23.70
N ALA A 9 14.89 20.53 23.99
CA ALA A 9 15.93 20.63 22.96
C ALA A 9 16.15 19.22 22.40
N TRP A 10 15.46 18.88 21.34
CA TRP A 10 15.69 17.64 20.60
C TRP A 10 17.16 17.64 20.14
N ARG A 11 17.99 16.83 20.80
CA ARG A 11 19.37 16.67 20.36
C ARG A 11 19.35 16.14 18.93
N VAL A 12 20.05 16.81 18.03
CA VAL A 12 20.13 16.54 16.59
C VAL A 12 20.39 15.05 16.27
N ARG A 13 20.97 14.29 17.18
CA ARG A 13 21.33 12.87 17.00
C ARG A 13 20.24 11.85 17.35
N SER A 14 19.19 12.22 18.06
CA SER A 14 18.20 11.24 18.58
C SER A 14 16.88 11.16 17.79
N TRP A 15 16.61 12.06 16.84
CA TRP A 15 15.35 12.05 16.11
C TRP A 15 15.09 10.76 15.31
N PRO A 16 16.09 10.08 14.66
CA PRO A 16 15.80 8.86 13.92
C PRO A 16 15.28 7.74 14.83
N LEU A 17 15.93 7.54 15.98
CA LEU A 17 15.49 6.54 16.95
C LEU A 17 14.09 6.86 17.51
N ALA A 18 13.82 8.13 17.80
CA ALA A 18 12.50 8.56 18.27
C ALA A 18 11.40 8.30 17.23
N VAL A 19 11.69 8.50 15.93
CA VAL A 19 10.78 8.17 14.82
C VAL A 19 10.50 6.67 14.79
N LEU A 20 11.55 5.84 14.86
CA LEU A 20 11.40 4.38 14.83
C LEU A 20 10.55 3.88 15.99
N ILE A 21 10.82 4.37 17.22
CA ILE A 21 10.02 4.01 18.39
C ILE A 21 8.56 4.43 18.23
N ALA A 22 8.30 5.63 17.69
CA ALA A 22 6.95 6.15 17.52
C ALA A 22 6.13 5.43 16.43
N LEU A 23 6.78 5.01 15.33
CA LEU A 23 6.10 4.39 14.18
C LEU A 23 6.13 2.86 14.20
N ALA A 24 7.08 2.23 14.89
CA ALA A 24 7.19 0.77 14.93
C ALA A 24 5.89 0.05 15.33
N PRO A 25 5.12 0.47 16.35
CA PRO A 25 3.86 -0.20 16.69
C PRO A 25 2.87 -0.22 15.52
N LEU A 26 2.74 0.90 14.78
CA LEU A 26 1.86 1.00 13.62
C LEU A 26 2.28 0.05 12.50
N TRP A 27 3.58 -0.04 12.23
CA TRP A 27 4.09 -0.91 11.17
C TRP A 27 3.98 -2.39 11.56
N LEU A 28 4.32 -2.75 12.79
CA LEU A 28 4.26 -4.14 13.26
C LEU A 28 2.84 -4.69 13.19
N ILE A 29 1.85 -3.94 13.68
CA ILE A 29 0.44 -4.33 13.62
C ILE A 29 -0.03 -4.46 12.18
N GLY A 30 0.28 -3.50 11.31
CA GLY A 30 -0.16 -3.53 9.91
C GLY A 30 0.54 -4.57 9.03
N ILE A 31 1.79 -4.96 9.36
CA ILE A 31 2.64 -5.83 8.54
C ILE A 31 2.59 -7.29 9.00
N LEU A 32 2.65 -7.54 10.31
CA LEU A 32 2.86 -8.88 10.85
C LEU A 32 1.60 -9.52 11.43
N ASP A 33 0.61 -8.74 11.84
CA ASP A 33 -0.51 -9.17 12.67
C ASP A 33 -1.82 -9.40 11.89
N ARG A 34 -1.73 -9.71 10.61
CA ARG A 34 -2.89 -10.01 9.76
C ARG A 34 -2.57 -10.96 8.62
N GLY A 35 -3.62 -11.63 8.11
CA GLY A 35 -3.56 -12.46 6.90
C GLY A 35 -3.30 -11.66 5.61
N LEU A 36 -3.31 -12.36 4.49
CA LEU A 36 -3.23 -11.75 3.16
C LEU A 36 -4.62 -11.30 2.70
N TRP A 37 -4.79 -9.99 2.55
CA TRP A 37 -6.08 -9.43 2.20
C TRP A 37 -6.30 -9.34 0.69
N THR A 38 -7.45 -9.82 0.27
CA THR A 38 -7.88 -9.79 -1.14
C THR A 38 -8.14 -8.36 -1.62
N PRO A 39 -8.02 -8.12 -2.94
CA PRO A 39 -7.62 -9.06 -4.00
C PRO A 39 -6.11 -9.12 -4.26
N ASP A 40 -5.34 -8.11 -3.88
CA ASP A 40 -3.96 -7.92 -4.36
C ASP A 40 -2.93 -8.75 -3.58
N GLU A 41 -3.01 -8.80 -2.25
CA GLU A 41 -1.94 -9.42 -1.44
C GLU A 41 -1.72 -10.92 -1.70
N PRO A 42 -2.76 -11.76 -1.93
CA PRO A 42 -2.54 -13.14 -2.34
C PRO A 42 -1.75 -13.27 -3.64
N ARG A 43 -2.04 -12.43 -4.64
CA ARG A 43 -1.33 -12.42 -5.93
C ARG A 43 0.14 -12.05 -5.77
N GLU A 44 0.43 -10.99 -5.02
CA GLU A 44 1.80 -10.55 -4.73
C GLU A 44 2.57 -11.60 -3.89
N ALA A 45 1.89 -12.31 -2.99
CA ALA A 45 2.47 -13.38 -2.18
C ALA A 45 2.79 -14.63 -3.01
N ASP A 46 1.93 -15.04 -3.95
CA ASP A 46 2.20 -16.15 -4.88
C ASP A 46 3.42 -15.85 -5.76
N ILE A 47 3.49 -14.65 -6.35
CA ILE A 47 4.66 -14.24 -7.14
C ILE A 47 5.94 -14.34 -6.30
N ALA A 48 5.93 -13.81 -5.08
CA ALA A 48 7.08 -13.85 -4.18
C ALA A 48 7.44 -15.28 -3.77
N TRP A 49 6.45 -16.13 -3.51
CA TRP A 49 6.66 -17.54 -3.18
C TRP A 49 7.28 -18.29 -4.35
N ARG A 50 6.75 -18.17 -5.56
CA ARG A 50 7.33 -18.79 -6.77
C ARG A 50 8.77 -18.35 -6.97
N MET A 51 9.06 -17.07 -6.85
CA MET A 51 10.43 -16.56 -6.89
C MET A 51 11.32 -17.07 -5.75
N SER A 52 10.74 -17.48 -4.63
CA SER A 52 11.51 -18.12 -3.55
C SER A 52 11.92 -19.54 -3.87
N GLN A 53 11.17 -20.26 -4.71
CA GLN A 53 11.39 -21.66 -5.06
C GLN A 53 12.21 -21.84 -6.36
N GLN A 54 12.09 -20.92 -7.30
CA GLN A 54 12.68 -21.04 -8.63
C GLN A 54 14.18 -20.68 -8.67
N THR A 55 14.90 -21.33 -9.56
CA THR A 55 16.28 -20.99 -9.93
C THR A 55 16.31 -19.74 -10.82
N ASP A 56 15.40 -19.67 -11.80
CA ASP A 56 15.22 -18.49 -12.63
C ASP A 56 14.27 -17.48 -11.96
N ARG A 57 14.79 -16.28 -11.71
CA ARG A 57 14.12 -15.18 -11.02
C ARG A 57 14.08 -13.90 -11.84
N LEU A 58 14.29 -14.00 -13.13
CA LEU A 58 14.36 -12.83 -14.02
C LEU A 58 13.01 -12.15 -14.18
N LEU A 59 11.98 -12.96 -14.44
CA LEU A 59 10.60 -12.47 -14.65
C LEU A 59 9.67 -12.99 -13.56
N PRO A 60 8.83 -12.11 -12.98
CA PRO A 60 7.76 -12.53 -12.08
C PRO A 60 6.79 -13.50 -12.75
N GLN A 61 6.23 -14.43 -11.98
CA GLN A 61 5.20 -15.36 -12.44
C GLN A 61 4.01 -15.35 -11.49
N LEU A 62 2.81 -15.20 -12.01
CA LEU A 62 1.55 -15.31 -11.29
C LEU A 62 0.78 -16.52 -11.83
N ALA A 63 0.34 -17.40 -10.95
CA ALA A 63 -0.39 -18.60 -11.33
C ALA A 63 0.33 -19.44 -12.41
N GLY A 64 1.68 -19.44 -12.41
CA GLY A 64 2.51 -20.15 -13.38
C GLY A 64 2.67 -19.46 -14.73
N LYS A 65 2.06 -18.30 -14.96
CA LYS A 65 2.20 -17.50 -16.20
C LYS A 65 3.14 -16.30 -15.96
N PRO A 66 3.92 -15.84 -16.97
CA PRO A 66 4.73 -14.63 -16.83
C PRO A 66 3.87 -13.41 -16.46
N PHE A 67 4.28 -12.70 -15.41
CA PHE A 67 3.61 -11.50 -14.92
C PHE A 67 4.42 -10.26 -15.31
N LEU A 68 4.10 -9.68 -16.47
CA LEU A 68 4.86 -8.63 -17.12
C LEU A 68 4.35 -7.21 -16.79
N GLU A 69 3.88 -7.00 -15.58
CA GLU A 69 3.42 -5.67 -15.15
C GLU A 69 4.53 -4.81 -14.54
N LYS A 70 5.45 -5.43 -13.83
CA LYS A 70 6.39 -4.72 -12.94
C LYS A 70 7.75 -5.40 -12.92
N PRO A 71 8.85 -4.63 -12.74
CA PRO A 71 10.19 -5.17 -12.49
C PRO A 71 10.25 -5.97 -11.17
N PRO A 72 11.27 -6.81 -10.96
CA PRO A 72 11.23 -7.89 -9.96
C PRO A 72 11.70 -7.51 -8.55
N LEU A 73 12.25 -6.33 -8.26
CA LEU A 73 12.94 -6.04 -7.00
C LEU A 73 12.07 -6.28 -5.76
N SER A 74 10.83 -5.81 -5.78
CA SER A 74 9.92 -5.99 -4.64
C SER A 74 9.63 -7.48 -4.39
N TYR A 75 9.50 -8.27 -5.45
CA TYR A 75 9.27 -9.71 -5.37
C TYR A 75 10.51 -10.46 -4.87
N TRP A 76 11.72 -10.08 -5.31
CA TRP A 76 12.96 -10.66 -4.77
C TRP A 76 13.11 -10.43 -3.28
N LEU A 77 12.79 -9.22 -2.81
CA LEU A 77 12.85 -8.88 -1.40
C LEU A 77 11.76 -9.58 -0.60
N SER A 78 10.53 -9.68 -1.12
CA SER A 78 9.44 -10.44 -0.51
C SER A 78 9.73 -11.94 -0.48
N ALA A 79 10.35 -12.50 -1.53
CA ALA A 79 10.84 -13.87 -1.54
C ALA A 79 11.90 -14.13 -0.46
N SER A 80 12.78 -13.16 -0.21
CA SER A 80 13.75 -13.21 0.88
C SER A 80 13.06 -13.14 2.25
N GLY A 81 12.01 -12.32 2.39
CA GLY A 81 11.16 -12.24 3.58
C GLY A 81 10.45 -13.57 3.88
N ILE A 82 9.95 -14.26 2.84
CA ILE A 82 9.36 -15.60 2.99
C ILE A 82 10.40 -16.61 3.49
N ARG A 83 11.62 -16.61 2.91
CA ARG A 83 12.68 -17.56 3.30
C ARG A 83 13.19 -17.32 4.72
N ALA A 84 13.36 -16.07 5.11
CA ALA A 84 13.95 -15.72 6.40
C ALA A 84 12.94 -15.74 7.56
N PHE A 85 11.70 -15.35 7.30
CA PHE A 85 10.71 -15.07 8.34
C PHE A 85 9.35 -15.75 8.09
N GLY A 86 9.16 -16.45 6.97
CA GLY A 86 7.86 -16.98 6.56
C GLY A 86 6.84 -15.90 6.14
N GLN A 87 7.28 -14.63 6.04
CA GLN A 87 6.40 -13.47 5.86
C GLN A 87 6.76 -12.67 4.60
N PRO A 88 5.89 -12.60 3.58
CA PRO A 88 6.18 -11.85 2.35
C PRO A 88 6.22 -10.34 2.57
N ARG A 89 5.55 -9.81 3.61
CA ARG A 89 5.52 -8.38 3.98
C ARG A 89 6.68 -7.92 4.85
N ALA A 90 7.54 -8.82 5.33
CA ALA A 90 8.66 -8.44 6.20
C ALA A 90 9.54 -7.29 5.64
N PRO A 91 9.84 -7.21 4.33
CA PRO A 91 10.60 -6.09 3.76
C PRO A 91 9.91 -4.73 3.88
N ASN A 92 8.59 -4.68 4.07
CA ASN A 92 7.86 -3.42 4.22
C ASN A 92 8.32 -2.61 5.46
N ILE A 93 8.81 -3.28 6.50
CA ILE A 93 9.42 -2.60 7.66
C ILE A 93 10.63 -1.76 7.21
N VAL A 94 11.46 -2.32 6.33
CA VAL A 94 12.62 -1.61 5.78
C VAL A 94 12.15 -0.47 4.88
N TYR A 95 11.17 -0.69 4.01
CA TYR A 95 10.65 0.34 3.12
C TYR A 95 10.03 1.50 3.89
N ALA A 96 9.21 1.23 4.91
CA ALA A 96 8.61 2.24 5.77
C ALA A 96 9.68 3.03 6.55
N THR A 97 10.70 2.34 7.06
CA THR A 97 11.85 2.95 7.73
C THR A 97 12.62 3.88 6.80
N VAL A 98 13.00 3.41 5.61
CA VAL A 98 13.71 4.22 4.61
C VAL A 98 12.88 5.43 4.20
N THR A 99 11.58 5.27 3.98
CA THR A 99 10.67 6.37 3.66
C THR A 99 10.67 7.43 4.75
N ALA A 100 10.39 7.04 6.01
CA ALA A 100 10.30 7.97 7.13
C ALA A 100 11.62 8.70 7.39
N LEU A 101 12.75 7.96 7.39
CA LEU A 101 14.07 8.54 7.64
C LEU A 101 14.54 9.44 6.49
N SER A 102 14.25 9.11 5.22
CA SER A 102 14.61 9.93 4.07
C SER A 102 13.85 11.25 4.04
N VAL A 103 12.54 11.21 4.32
CA VAL A 103 11.72 12.42 4.45
C VAL A 103 12.18 13.26 5.65
N GLY A 104 12.45 12.62 6.79
CA GLY A 104 13.00 13.29 7.95
C GLY A 104 14.36 13.95 7.67
N ALA A 105 15.27 13.26 6.99
CA ALA A 105 16.57 13.80 6.60
C ALA A 105 16.44 14.99 5.65
N THR A 106 15.47 14.95 4.74
CA THR A 106 15.14 16.07 3.84
C THR A 106 14.66 17.28 4.64
N ALA A 107 13.73 17.11 5.57
CA ALA A 107 13.21 18.16 6.43
C ALA A 107 14.30 18.72 7.37
N ALA A 108 15.21 17.86 7.89
CA ALA A 108 16.38 18.29 8.67
C ALA A 108 17.29 19.22 7.84
N ALA A 109 17.55 18.86 6.60
CA ALA A 109 18.35 19.67 5.68
C ALA A 109 17.67 20.98 5.27
N MET A 110 16.33 21.01 5.27
CA MET A 110 15.54 22.21 5.01
C MET A 110 15.52 23.17 6.21
N THR A 111 15.51 22.61 7.44
CA THR A 111 15.24 23.41 8.63
C THR A 111 15.97 22.94 9.90
N ASP A 112 15.44 21.94 10.60
CA ASP A 112 15.95 21.45 11.89
C ASP A 112 15.46 20.03 12.24
N ALA A 113 16.02 19.46 13.32
CA ALA A 113 15.68 18.12 13.79
C ALA A 113 14.21 17.96 14.26
N GLY A 114 13.56 19.04 14.70
CA GLY A 114 12.15 19.00 15.06
C GLY A 114 11.24 18.86 13.83
N ALA A 115 11.60 19.50 12.73
CA ALA A 115 10.93 19.32 11.45
C ALA A 115 11.20 17.91 10.88
N ALA A 116 12.42 17.38 11.06
CA ALA A 116 12.74 16.00 10.69
C ALA A 116 11.83 14.99 11.38
N PHE A 117 11.73 15.08 12.69
CA PHE A 117 10.87 14.21 13.47
C PHE A 117 9.42 14.33 13.04
N LEU A 118 8.91 15.55 12.90
CA LEU A 118 7.52 15.79 12.55
C LEU A 118 7.18 15.28 11.15
N SER A 119 8.00 15.57 10.13
CA SER A 119 7.74 15.13 8.76
C SER A 119 7.75 13.60 8.62
N ALA A 120 8.65 12.93 9.37
CA ALA A 120 8.70 11.48 9.42
C ALA A 120 7.45 10.87 10.07
N LEU A 121 6.93 11.44 11.15
CA LEU A 121 5.67 11.01 11.76
C LEU A 121 4.49 11.23 10.82
N LEU A 122 4.46 12.38 10.13
CA LEU A 122 3.39 12.73 9.20
C LEU A 122 3.36 11.76 8.01
N VAL A 123 4.49 11.52 7.34
CA VAL A 123 4.51 10.58 6.20
C VAL A 123 4.15 9.16 6.63
N GLY A 124 4.55 8.74 7.83
CA GLY A 124 4.18 7.43 8.39
C GLY A 124 2.69 7.28 8.76
N THR A 125 1.91 8.37 8.74
CA THR A 125 0.49 8.39 9.17
C THR A 125 -0.47 9.09 8.21
N LEU A 126 0.02 9.72 7.14
CA LEU A 126 -0.84 10.09 6.01
C LEU A 126 -1.49 8.83 5.44
N LEU A 127 -2.82 8.80 5.34
CA LEU A 127 -3.59 7.59 5.04
C LEU A 127 -3.05 6.82 3.82
N MET A 128 -2.75 7.52 2.72
CA MET A 128 -2.26 6.86 1.52
C MET A 128 -0.84 6.30 1.70
N ALA A 129 0.07 7.04 2.33
CA ALA A 129 1.44 6.57 2.58
C ALA A 129 1.46 5.42 3.60
N PHE A 130 0.65 5.50 4.66
CA PHE A 130 0.49 4.43 5.65
C PHE A 130 -0.06 3.15 5.00
N ARG A 131 -1.18 3.26 4.26
CA ARG A 131 -1.79 2.13 3.55
C ARG A 131 -0.78 1.41 2.67
N VAL A 132 -0.04 2.16 1.85
CA VAL A 132 0.99 1.59 0.97
C VAL A 132 2.11 0.93 1.76
N SER A 133 2.55 1.52 2.87
CA SER A 133 3.66 1.00 3.69
C SER A 133 3.34 -0.35 4.35
N VAL A 134 2.07 -0.60 4.71
CA VAL A 134 1.66 -1.85 5.38
C VAL A 134 1.05 -2.89 4.43
N TRP A 135 0.83 -2.53 3.17
CA TRP A 135 0.24 -3.40 2.16
C TRP A 135 1.31 -4.19 1.40
N LEU A 136 1.07 -5.46 1.13
CA LEU A 136 1.96 -6.25 0.28
C LEU A 136 1.75 -5.85 -1.19
N ALA A 137 2.57 -4.93 -1.64
CA ALA A 137 2.61 -4.47 -3.03
C ALA A 137 3.94 -3.78 -3.33
N PRO A 138 4.37 -3.69 -4.59
CA PRO A 138 5.59 -2.97 -5.00
C PRO A 138 5.58 -1.47 -4.67
N ASP A 139 4.41 -0.92 -4.36
CA ASP A 139 4.21 0.49 -4.01
C ASP A 139 4.98 0.92 -2.78
N ALA A 140 5.14 0.06 -1.77
CA ALA A 140 5.96 0.34 -0.59
C ALA A 140 7.44 0.52 -0.94
N CYS A 141 7.99 -0.36 -1.78
CA CYS A 141 9.35 -0.28 -2.27
C CYS A 141 9.56 0.96 -3.17
N LEU A 142 8.61 1.26 -4.06
CA LEU A 142 8.60 2.48 -4.86
C LEU A 142 8.61 3.73 -3.99
N LEU A 143 7.78 3.79 -2.96
CA LEU A 143 7.68 4.95 -2.06
C LEU A 143 9.01 5.19 -1.34
N ALA A 144 9.67 4.12 -0.86
CA ALA A 144 10.99 4.19 -0.26
C ALA A 144 12.07 4.69 -1.25
N GLY A 145 12.06 4.17 -2.47
CA GLY A 145 12.94 4.62 -3.55
C GLY A 145 12.75 6.10 -3.88
N CYS A 146 11.50 6.54 -4.04
CA CYS A 146 11.16 7.95 -4.28
C CYS A 146 11.58 8.86 -3.11
N ALA A 147 11.37 8.45 -1.87
CA ALA A 147 11.76 9.22 -0.69
C ALA A 147 13.29 9.40 -0.64
N LEU A 148 14.04 8.32 -0.88
CA LEU A 148 15.49 8.36 -0.94
C LEU A 148 16.00 9.25 -2.09
N ALA A 149 15.35 9.14 -3.26
CA ALA A 149 15.67 9.95 -4.43
C ALA A 149 15.43 11.45 -4.18
N LEU A 150 14.30 11.80 -3.57
CA LEU A 150 13.99 13.19 -3.21
C LEU A 150 14.97 13.75 -2.17
N ALA A 151 15.36 12.95 -1.17
CA ALA A 151 16.39 13.34 -0.20
C ALA A 151 17.72 13.61 -0.90
N GLY A 152 18.12 12.75 -1.81
CA GLY A 152 19.30 12.91 -2.65
C GLY A 152 19.24 14.15 -3.55
N ALA A 153 18.09 14.36 -4.22
CA ALA A 153 17.86 15.51 -5.10
C ALA A 153 17.99 16.83 -4.35
N TYR A 154 17.30 16.96 -3.18
CA TYR A 154 17.39 18.17 -2.37
C TYR A 154 18.81 18.45 -1.90
N ARG A 155 19.50 17.42 -1.38
CA ARG A 155 20.89 17.53 -0.92
C ARG A 155 21.86 17.89 -2.07
N GLY A 156 21.71 17.23 -3.22
CA GLY A 156 22.53 17.53 -4.41
C GLY A 156 22.32 18.97 -4.89
N TYR A 157 21.08 19.38 -5.04
CA TYR A 157 20.72 20.70 -5.52
C TYR A 157 21.22 21.83 -4.60
N THR A 158 21.07 21.70 -3.30
CA THR A 158 21.43 22.73 -2.32
C THR A 158 22.90 22.74 -1.91
N SER A 159 23.69 21.71 -2.24
CA SER A 159 25.11 21.64 -1.93
C SER A 159 25.96 22.42 -2.93
N ALA A 160 27.08 22.98 -2.45
CA ALA A 160 28.12 23.52 -3.32
C ALA A 160 28.73 22.39 -4.19
N PRO A 161 29.27 22.73 -5.39
CA PRO A 161 29.96 21.76 -6.24
C PRO A 161 31.01 20.94 -5.50
N GLY A 162 31.18 19.66 -5.84
CA GLY A 162 32.12 18.75 -5.24
C GLY A 162 31.48 17.54 -4.57
N ARG A 163 32.21 16.88 -3.65
CA ARG A 163 31.85 15.57 -3.08
C ARG A 163 30.45 15.53 -2.45
N ARG A 164 29.99 16.60 -1.80
CA ARG A 164 28.66 16.63 -1.17
C ARG A 164 27.54 16.67 -2.22
N LYS A 165 27.71 17.46 -3.28
CA LYS A 165 26.78 17.53 -4.42
C LYS A 165 26.75 16.19 -5.14
N LEU A 166 27.91 15.64 -5.45
CA LEU A 166 28.03 14.32 -6.06
C LEU A 166 27.32 13.24 -5.22
N GLY A 167 27.59 13.17 -3.91
CA GLY A 167 26.93 12.19 -3.03
C GLY A 167 25.40 12.40 -2.94
N GLY A 168 24.92 13.65 -3.02
CA GLY A 168 23.49 13.94 -3.09
C GLY A 168 22.86 13.36 -4.36
N TYR A 169 23.42 13.68 -5.53
CA TYR A 169 22.87 13.16 -6.79
C TYR A 169 23.07 11.65 -6.97
N THR A 170 24.17 11.08 -6.46
CA THR A 170 24.33 9.62 -6.43
C THR A 170 23.24 8.97 -5.61
N LEU A 171 22.87 9.53 -4.46
CA LEU A 171 21.74 9.06 -3.64
C LEU A 171 20.39 9.21 -4.38
N MET A 172 20.21 10.30 -5.13
CA MET A 172 19.02 10.47 -5.99
C MET A 172 18.91 9.33 -7.01
N HIS A 173 20.00 9.02 -7.70
CA HIS A 173 20.02 7.97 -8.70
C HIS A 173 19.86 6.57 -8.10
N LEU A 174 20.42 6.32 -6.91
CA LEU A 174 20.18 5.08 -6.17
C LEU A 174 18.70 4.90 -5.83
N GLY A 175 18.08 5.92 -5.26
CA GLY A 175 16.65 5.88 -4.95
C GLY A 175 15.79 5.71 -6.19
N ALA A 176 16.12 6.41 -7.29
CA ALA A 176 15.45 6.30 -8.56
C ALA A 176 15.58 4.88 -9.17
N ALA A 177 16.74 4.25 -9.06
CA ALA A 177 16.96 2.88 -9.51
C ALA A 177 16.15 1.87 -8.70
N ILE A 178 16.10 2.02 -7.37
CA ILE A 178 15.25 1.20 -6.48
C ILE A 178 13.78 1.37 -6.86
N GLY A 179 13.32 2.60 -7.02
CA GLY A 179 11.94 2.88 -7.42
C GLY A 179 11.59 2.32 -8.79
N PHE A 180 12.50 2.42 -9.75
CA PHE A 180 12.33 1.83 -11.08
C PHE A 180 12.25 0.31 -11.02
N MET A 181 13.17 -0.34 -10.32
CA MET A 181 13.19 -1.79 -10.16
C MET A 181 12.00 -2.33 -9.32
N ALA A 182 11.34 -1.46 -8.57
CA ALA A 182 10.08 -1.80 -7.86
C ALA A 182 8.86 -1.68 -8.77
N LYS A 183 8.71 -0.55 -9.51
CA LYS A 183 7.47 -0.24 -10.23
C LYS A 183 7.69 0.60 -11.50
N SER A 184 8.83 0.46 -12.16
CA SER A 184 9.11 1.10 -13.46
C SER A 184 9.11 2.64 -13.42
N ALA A 185 8.49 3.30 -14.41
CA ALA A 185 8.58 4.73 -14.68
C ALA A 185 8.40 5.69 -13.48
N PRO A 186 7.47 5.49 -12.54
CA PRO A 186 7.31 6.40 -11.40
C PRO A 186 8.59 6.59 -10.57
N GLY A 187 9.45 5.56 -10.50
CA GLY A 187 10.73 5.65 -9.79
C GLY A 187 11.67 6.72 -10.34
N TRP A 188 11.63 6.96 -11.64
CA TRP A 188 12.38 8.03 -12.32
C TRP A 188 11.60 9.34 -12.36
N LEU A 189 10.31 9.25 -12.64
CA LEU A 189 9.47 10.41 -12.92
C LEU A 189 9.35 11.33 -11.70
N VAL A 190 9.15 10.77 -10.51
CA VAL A 190 8.96 11.56 -9.28
C VAL A 190 10.18 12.46 -8.98
N PRO A 191 11.42 11.94 -8.84
CA PRO A 191 12.58 12.80 -8.56
C PRO A 191 12.95 13.71 -9.74
N ALA A 192 12.79 13.26 -10.99
CA ALA A 192 13.06 14.07 -12.17
C ALA A 192 12.14 15.29 -12.24
N LEU A 193 10.83 15.10 -12.07
CA LEU A 193 9.85 16.19 -12.06
C LEU A 193 10.12 17.17 -10.92
N ALA A 194 10.41 16.67 -9.72
CA ALA A 194 10.72 17.53 -8.58
C ALA A 194 11.96 18.39 -8.84
N LEU A 195 13.04 17.80 -9.34
CA LEU A 195 14.29 18.52 -9.62
C LEU A 195 14.15 19.49 -10.79
N LEU A 196 13.58 19.06 -11.92
CA LEU A 196 13.38 19.90 -13.10
C LEU A 196 12.47 21.08 -12.80
N THR A 197 11.37 20.85 -12.08
CA THR A 197 10.47 21.93 -11.66
C THR A 197 11.18 22.92 -10.76
N LEU A 198 12.01 22.46 -9.82
CA LEU A 198 12.79 23.33 -8.94
C LEU A 198 13.82 24.16 -9.73
N ILE A 199 14.57 23.53 -10.64
CA ILE A 199 15.56 24.17 -11.51
C ILE A 199 14.89 25.26 -12.35
N ALA A 200 13.77 24.94 -12.99
CA ALA A 200 12.98 25.86 -13.79
C ALA A 200 12.44 27.03 -12.96
N TRP A 201 11.91 26.75 -11.77
CA TRP A 201 11.37 27.77 -10.87
C TRP A 201 12.43 28.77 -10.38
N GLU A 202 13.60 28.25 -10.01
CA GLU A 202 14.72 29.08 -9.56
C GLU A 202 15.60 29.62 -10.71
N ARG A 203 15.30 29.23 -11.96
CA ARG A 203 16.03 29.58 -13.18
C ARG A 203 17.53 29.20 -13.11
N LYS A 204 17.86 28.14 -12.36
CA LYS A 204 19.23 27.65 -12.21
C LYS A 204 19.58 26.60 -13.27
N TRP A 205 19.43 26.95 -14.55
CA TRP A 205 19.67 26.07 -15.70
C TRP A 205 21.09 25.50 -15.74
N SER A 206 22.06 26.23 -15.17
CA SER A 206 23.45 25.75 -15.03
C SER A 206 23.57 24.46 -14.22
N GLU A 207 22.56 24.11 -13.42
CA GLU A 207 22.53 22.85 -12.68
C GLU A 207 22.44 21.63 -13.62
N LEU A 208 21.78 21.79 -14.78
CA LEU A 208 21.72 20.75 -15.82
C LEU A 208 23.05 20.49 -16.54
N LEU A 209 24.03 21.39 -16.40
CA LEU A 209 25.36 21.23 -16.97
C LEU A 209 26.36 20.63 -15.98
N ARG A 210 25.93 20.29 -14.76
CA ARG A 210 26.81 19.75 -13.73
C ARG A 210 27.05 18.27 -13.92
N ILE A 211 28.32 17.88 -13.98
CA ILE A 211 28.71 16.48 -14.12
C ILE A 211 28.24 15.62 -12.93
N GLU A 212 28.19 16.23 -11.73
CA GLU A 212 27.72 15.55 -10.52
C GLU A 212 26.26 15.07 -10.66
N LEU A 213 25.44 15.77 -11.46
CA LEU A 213 24.06 15.35 -11.73
C LEU A 213 24.02 14.02 -12.49
N TYR A 214 24.92 13.82 -13.43
CA TYR A 214 24.90 12.65 -14.32
C TYR A 214 25.77 11.49 -13.84
N ALA A 215 26.77 11.77 -13.00
CA ALA A 215 27.69 10.74 -12.51
C ALA A 215 26.96 9.57 -11.81
N GLY A 216 25.83 9.85 -11.15
CA GLY A 216 25.01 8.82 -10.51
C GLY A 216 24.26 7.90 -11.48
N LEU A 217 24.19 8.21 -12.79
CA LEU A 217 23.64 7.29 -13.81
C LEU A 217 24.39 5.97 -13.85
N VAL A 218 25.67 5.97 -13.48
CA VAL A 218 26.45 4.73 -13.34
C VAL A 218 25.79 3.79 -12.33
N VAL A 219 25.27 4.31 -11.21
CA VAL A 219 24.56 3.51 -10.20
C VAL A 219 23.29 2.91 -10.80
N GLN A 220 22.54 3.68 -11.58
CA GLN A 220 21.36 3.15 -12.27
C GLN A 220 21.74 2.06 -13.28
N ALA A 221 22.76 2.30 -14.08
CA ALA A 221 23.26 1.32 -15.06
C ALA A 221 23.70 0.02 -14.39
N LEU A 222 24.38 0.09 -13.23
CA LEU A 222 24.84 -1.09 -12.48
C LEU A 222 23.68 -1.85 -11.81
N ILE A 223 22.59 -1.21 -11.45
CA ILE A 223 21.44 -1.86 -10.78
C ILE A 223 20.45 -2.38 -11.83
N ILE A 224 20.10 -1.58 -12.82
CA ILE A 224 19.05 -1.89 -13.80
C ILE A 224 19.61 -2.67 -14.99
N GLY A 225 20.80 -2.29 -15.45
CA GLY A 225 21.41 -2.84 -16.67
C GLY A 225 21.58 -4.35 -16.67
N PRO A 226 22.16 -4.98 -15.63
CA PRO A 226 22.32 -6.43 -15.58
C PRO A 226 21.01 -7.19 -15.69
N TRP A 227 19.97 -6.71 -15.01
CA TRP A 227 18.64 -7.33 -15.10
C TRP A 227 18.02 -7.16 -16.49
N MET A 228 18.04 -5.96 -17.06
CA MET A 228 17.52 -5.72 -18.41
C MET A 228 18.26 -6.55 -19.46
N TYR A 229 19.60 -6.64 -19.35
CA TYR A 229 20.41 -7.47 -20.25
C TYR A 229 20.04 -8.95 -20.11
N ALA A 230 19.95 -9.47 -18.89
CA ALA A 230 19.59 -10.87 -18.66
C ALA A 230 18.20 -11.21 -19.21
N VAL A 231 17.21 -10.30 -19.04
CA VAL A 231 15.89 -10.47 -19.66
C VAL A 231 15.99 -10.42 -21.17
N ALA A 232 16.71 -9.46 -21.74
CA ALA A 232 16.81 -9.30 -23.20
C ALA A 232 17.38 -10.52 -23.93
N VAL A 233 18.34 -11.23 -23.30
CA VAL A 233 18.94 -12.44 -23.87
C VAL A 233 18.17 -13.73 -23.54
N SER A 234 17.15 -13.67 -22.69
CA SER A 234 16.30 -14.82 -22.36
C SER A 234 15.28 -15.12 -23.47
N PRO A 235 14.79 -16.36 -23.59
CA PRO A 235 13.72 -16.68 -24.55
C PRO A 235 12.49 -15.81 -24.36
N GLY A 236 11.99 -15.14 -25.42
CA GLY A 236 10.86 -14.20 -25.35
C GLY A 236 11.19 -12.86 -24.65
N GLY A 237 12.43 -12.60 -24.30
CA GLY A 237 12.83 -11.45 -23.49
C GLY A 237 12.54 -10.09 -24.14
N HIS A 238 12.67 -9.96 -25.47
CA HIS A 238 12.33 -8.73 -26.18
C HIS A 238 10.83 -8.40 -26.08
N GLU A 239 9.96 -9.40 -26.20
CA GLU A 239 8.51 -9.23 -26.02
C GLU A 239 8.17 -8.89 -24.58
N ALA A 240 8.81 -9.54 -23.61
CA ALA A 240 8.67 -9.25 -22.19
C ALA A 240 9.04 -7.80 -21.86
N LEU A 241 10.18 -7.30 -22.37
CA LEU A 241 10.60 -5.91 -22.18
C LEU A 241 9.65 -4.92 -22.89
N SER A 242 9.20 -5.25 -24.09
CA SER A 242 8.20 -4.44 -24.79
C SER A 242 6.90 -4.33 -23.98
N THR A 243 6.42 -5.42 -23.42
CA THR A 243 5.23 -5.43 -22.56
C THR A 243 5.46 -4.64 -21.27
N LEU A 244 6.57 -4.86 -20.59
CA LEU A 244 6.92 -4.18 -19.34
C LEU A 244 7.02 -2.65 -19.50
N PHE A 245 7.58 -2.16 -20.60
CA PHE A 245 7.85 -0.75 -20.77
C PHE A 245 6.88 -0.07 -21.70
N TRP A 246 6.68 -0.59 -22.91
CA TRP A 246 5.82 0.06 -23.90
C TRP A 246 4.35 -0.02 -23.50
N HIS A 247 3.82 -1.23 -23.33
CA HIS A 247 2.40 -1.40 -23.02
C HIS A 247 2.04 -0.88 -21.62
N ASN A 248 2.85 -1.13 -20.61
CA ASN A 248 2.56 -0.67 -19.23
C ASN A 248 2.82 0.82 -18.99
N ILE A 249 3.66 1.49 -19.77
CA ILE A 249 3.89 2.93 -19.60
C ILE A 249 3.06 3.72 -20.59
N VAL A 250 3.29 3.51 -21.89
CA VAL A 250 2.63 4.28 -22.95
C VAL A 250 1.15 3.91 -23.04
N GLY A 251 0.82 2.62 -22.91
CA GLY A 251 -0.56 2.13 -22.97
C GLY A 251 -1.48 2.72 -21.90
N ARG A 252 -0.93 3.16 -20.74
CA ARG A 252 -1.72 3.82 -19.71
C ARG A 252 -2.20 5.23 -20.10
N PHE A 253 -1.50 5.88 -21.02
CA PHE A 253 -1.86 7.21 -21.52
C PHE A 253 -2.65 7.17 -22.82
N THR A 254 -2.35 6.21 -23.70
CA THR A 254 -2.85 6.18 -25.10
C THR A 254 -3.86 5.08 -25.37
N ARG A 255 -4.19 4.22 -24.39
CA ARG A 255 -5.11 3.08 -24.54
C ARG A 255 -4.74 2.17 -25.73
N ILE A 256 -3.46 1.91 -25.95
CA ILE A 256 -3.01 0.97 -26.95
C ILE A 256 -3.54 -0.43 -26.57
N PRO A 257 -4.19 -1.16 -27.49
CA PRO A 257 -4.56 -2.55 -27.25
C PRO A 257 -3.31 -3.34 -26.88
N GLY A 258 -3.29 -3.88 -25.67
CA GLY A 258 -2.20 -4.73 -25.20
C GLY A 258 -2.48 -6.19 -25.51
N PRO A 259 -1.50 -7.07 -25.30
CA PRO A 259 -1.74 -8.52 -25.26
C PRO A 259 -2.87 -8.84 -24.27
N ALA A 260 -3.66 -9.89 -24.53
CA ALA A 260 -4.78 -10.30 -23.66
C ALA A 260 -4.39 -10.47 -22.18
N ALA A 261 -3.10 -10.74 -21.89
CA ALA A 261 -2.54 -10.76 -20.55
C ALA A 261 -2.59 -9.41 -19.79
N LEU A 262 -2.94 -8.30 -20.46
CA LEU A 262 -3.05 -6.97 -19.88
C LEU A 262 -4.50 -6.44 -19.82
N ASP A 263 -5.50 -7.27 -20.08
CA ASP A 263 -6.93 -6.88 -20.09
C ASP A 263 -7.42 -6.36 -18.71
N TYR A 264 -6.73 -6.71 -17.61
CA TYR A 264 -7.00 -6.14 -16.29
C TYR A 264 -6.79 -4.62 -16.22
N THR A 265 -6.08 -4.00 -17.17
CA THR A 265 -5.93 -2.55 -17.25
C THR A 265 -7.17 -1.86 -17.82
N SER A 266 -8.03 -2.60 -18.50
CA SER A 266 -9.23 -2.09 -19.18
C SER A 266 -10.35 -1.63 -18.24
N GLY A 267 -10.35 -2.10 -16.97
CA GLY A 267 -11.41 -1.83 -16.00
C GLY A 267 -11.33 -0.52 -15.22
N HIS A 268 -10.21 0.22 -15.28
CA HIS A 268 -10.00 1.42 -14.49
C HIS A 268 -9.99 2.68 -15.35
N HIS A 269 -11.14 3.34 -15.47
CA HIS A 269 -11.23 4.63 -16.15
C HIS A 269 -11.08 5.78 -15.18
N ASN A 270 -10.06 6.62 -15.39
CA ASN A 270 -9.85 7.86 -14.64
C ASN A 270 -10.31 9.06 -15.47
N TRP A 271 -11.01 9.96 -14.81
CA TRP A 271 -11.27 11.28 -15.36
C TRP A 271 -10.16 12.26 -14.95
N PRO A 272 -9.84 13.25 -15.79
CA PRO A 272 -8.84 14.26 -15.47
C PRO A 272 -9.18 14.98 -14.15
N GLY A 273 -8.20 15.10 -13.24
CA GLY A 273 -8.41 15.76 -11.94
C GLY A 273 -8.84 14.85 -10.79
N LYS A 274 -9.11 13.56 -11.01
CA LYS A 274 -9.48 12.59 -9.96
C LYS A 274 -8.62 12.71 -8.71
N TYR A 275 -7.30 12.71 -8.86
CA TYR A 275 -6.38 12.71 -7.73
C TYR A 275 -6.41 14.00 -6.91
N PHE A 276 -6.76 15.14 -7.51
CA PHE A 276 -6.94 16.38 -6.77
C PHE A 276 -8.21 16.36 -5.92
N LEU A 277 -9.29 15.75 -6.42
CA LEU A 277 -10.52 15.58 -5.66
C LEU A 277 -10.34 14.58 -4.50
N GLU A 278 -9.60 13.51 -4.73
CA GLU A 278 -9.35 12.46 -3.73
C GLU A 278 -8.22 12.83 -2.75
N LEU A 279 -7.39 13.83 -3.06
CA LEU A 279 -6.27 14.26 -2.23
C LEU A 279 -6.65 14.54 -0.77
N PRO A 280 -7.79 15.19 -0.44
CA PRO A 280 -8.19 15.38 0.95
C PRO A 280 -8.32 14.07 1.74
N VAL A 281 -8.77 12.99 1.09
CA VAL A 281 -8.88 11.66 1.71
C VAL A 281 -7.50 11.03 1.90
N TYR A 282 -6.63 11.14 0.91
CA TYR A 282 -5.26 10.60 0.97
C TYR A 282 -4.43 11.22 2.09
N LEU A 283 -4.72 12.49 2.43
CA LEU A 283 -4.04 13.26 3.47
C LEU A 283 -4.63 13.05 4.88
N LEU A 284 -5.68 12.27 5.07
CA LEU A 284 -6.24 12.01 6.39
C LEU A 284 -5.16 11.44 7.35
N PRO A 285 -5.21 11.80 8.64
CA PRO A 285 -6.08 12.78 9.29
C PRO A 285 -5.57 14.23 9.18
N TRP A 286 -4.50 14.48 8.44
CA TRP A 286 -3.74 15.73 8.38
C TRP A 286 -4.24 16.72 7.32
N THR A 287 -5.36 16.44 6.68
CA THR A 287 -5.92 17.22 5.56
C THR A 287 -6.03 18.72 5.88
N LEU A 288 -6.56 19.07 7.05
CA LEU A 288 -6.72 20.48 7.41
C LEU A 288 -5.37 21.18 7.67
N LEU A 289 -4.39 20.46 8.23
CA LEU A 289 -3.03 20.98 8.35
C LEU A 289 -2.38 21.17 6.98
N ALA A 290 -2.64 20.27 6.03
CA ALA A 290 -2.16 20.40 4.66
C ALA A 290 -2.74 21.66 3.97
N VAL A 291 -4.02 21.98 4.17
CA VAL A 291 -4.64 23.22 3.68
C VAL A 291 -3.93 24.46 4.25
N ALA A 292 -3.68 24.49 5.56
CA ALA A 292 -2.94 25.58 6.19
C ALA A 292 -1.48 25.66 5.69
N ALA A 293 -0.85 24.50 5.44
CA ALA A 293 0.49 24.43 4.88
C ALA A 293 0.56 24.95 3.44
N LEU A 294 -0.43 24.65 2.60
CA LEU A 294 -0.52 25.14 1.22
C LEU A 294 -0.73 26.66 1.19
N GLU A 295 -1.55 27.21 2.09
CA GLU A 295 -1.71 28.67 2.20
C GLU A 295 -0.39 29.36 2.55
N ARG A 296 0.38 28.80 3.48
CA ARG A 296 1.71 29.32 3.80
C ARG A 296 2.71 29.09 2.68
N ALA A 297 2.66 27.94 2.03
CA ALA A 297 3.50 27.65 0.89
C ALA A 297 3.31 28.68 -0.24
N TRP A 298 2.06 29.13 -0.50
CA TRP A 298 1.78 30.19 -1.46
C TRP A 298 2.56 31.47 -1.23
N ARG A 299 2.83 31.81 0.03
CA ARG A 299 3.71 32.95 0.41
C ARG A 299 5.18 32.52 0.40
N GLY A 300 5.50 31.34 0.94
CA GLY A 300 6.85 30.82 1.04
C GLY A 300 7.57 30.66 -0.29
N VAL A 301 6.87 30.23 -1.34
CA VAL A 301 7.46 30.07 -2.69
C VAL A 301 7.84 31.38 -3.35
N ARG A 302 7.28 32.51 -2.90
CA ARG A 302 7.58 33.86 -3.39
C ARG A 302 8.82 34.49 -2.73
N ILE A 303 9.30 33.88 -1.64
CA ILE A 303 10.54 34.35 -1.00
C ILE A 303 11.70 34.10 -1.96
N THR A 304 12.42 35.15 -2.29
CA THR A 304 13.59 35.08 -3.18
C THR A 304 14.79 34.43 -2.47
N GLY A 305 15.66 33.78 -3.24
CA GLY A 305 16.88 33.18 -2.73
C GLY A 305 16.66 31.83 -1.98
N PRO A 306 17.68 31.38 -1.21
CA PRO A 306 17.73 30.05 -0.61
C PRO A 306 16.63 29.77 0.43
N SER A 307 16.10 30.81 1.09
CA SER A 307 15.05 30.65 2.11
C SER A 307 13.71 30.19 1.52
N GLY A 308 13.44 30.44 0.24
CA GLY A 308 12.25 29.96 -0.47
C GLY A 308 12.41 28.55 -1.05
N THR A 309 13.65 28.07 -1.23
CA THR A 309 13.94 26.75 -1.83
C THR A 309 13.22 25.60 -1.15
N PRO A 310 13.15 25.47 0.21
CA PRO A 310 12.40 24.42 0.87
C PRO A 310 10.93 24.32 0.44
N TRP A 311 10.23 25.47 0.36
CA TRP A 311 8.84 25.52 -0.04
C TRP A 311 8.64 25.12 -1.50
N ARG A 312 9.50 25.64 -2.40
CA ARG A 312 9.47 25.30 -3.83
C ARG A 312 9.73 23.83 -4.05
N PHE A 313 10.73 23.26 -3.35
CA PHE A 313 11.03 21.84 -3.47
C PHE A 313 9.87 20.96 -2.98
N ALA A 314 9.26 21.27 -1.84
CA ALA A 314 8.15 20.50 -1.32
C ALA A 314 6.92 20.51 -2.25
N ILE A 315 6.63 21.68 -2.88
CA ILE A 315 5.60 21.77 -3.94
C ILE A 315 6.03 20.98 -5.19
N ALA A 316 7.27 21.12 -5.62
CA ALA A 316 7.80 20.40 -6.79
C ALA A 316 7.80 18.87 -6.60
N ALA A 317 7.99 18.38 -5.37
CA ALA A 317 7.89 16.98 -5.02
C ALA A 317 6.45 16.44 -4.95
N THR A 318 5.43 17.30 -5.03
CA THR A 318 4.02 16.91 -4.91
C THR A 318 3.26 17.14 -6.21
N LEU A 319 3.20 18.41 -6.63
CA LEU A 319 2.22 18.87 -7.62
C LEU A 319 2.47 18.35 -9.04
N PRO A 320 3.70 18.40 -9.61
CA PRO A 320 3.93 17.97 -10.99
C PRO A 320 3.59 16.49 -11.21
N PHE A 321 3.90 15.64 -10.24
CA PHE A 321 3.58 14.22 -10.33
C PHE A 321 2.07 13.99 -10.29
N LEU A 322 1.32 14.67 -9.40
CA LEU A 322 -0.15 14.57 -9.37
C LEU A 322 -0.79 15.08 -10.66
N VAL A 323 -0.24 16.11 -11.28
CA VAL A 323 -0.73 16.61 -12.58
C VAL A 323 -0.57 15.52 -13.64
N ILE A 324 0.63 14.95 -13.78
CA ILE A 324 0.87 13.88 -14.78
C ILE A 324 0.00 12.67 -14.49
N LEU A 325 -0.12 12.27 -13.23
CA LEU A 325 -0.94 11.14 -12.84
C LEU A 325 -2.43 11.37 -13.16
N SER A 326 -2.90 12.63 -13.03
CA SER A 326 -4.28 13.01 -13.37
C SER A 326 -4.56 13.02 -14.88
N LEU A 327 -3.53 12.98 -15.71
CA LEU A 327 -3.66 12.83 -17.17
C LEU A 327 -3.66 11.35 -17.62
N ALA A 328 -3.28 10.42 -16.73
CA ALA A 328 -3.29 8.99 -17.05
C ALA A 328 -4.73 8.48 -17.13
N ALA A 329 -5.09 7.81 -18.23
CA ALA A 329 -6.42 7.28 -18.47
C ALA A 329 -6.76 6.10 -17.54
N THR A 330 -5.75 5.34 -17.12
CA THR A 330 -5.89 4.13 -16.29
C THR A 330 -4.86 4.14 -15.16
N ALA A 331 -5.22 4.62 -13.96
CA ALA A 331 -4.33 4.58 -12.82
C ALA A 331 -5.11 4.35 -11.52
N ARG A 332 -4.51 3.60 -10.59
CA ARG A 332 -5.11 3.27 -9.29
C ARG A 332 -4.83 4.38 -8.27
N ASP A 333 -5.66 4.47 -7.24
CA ASP A 333 -5.55 5.44 -6.14
C ASP A 333 -4.17 5.40 -5.46
N VAL A 334 -3.61 4.21 -5.22
CA VAL A 334 -2.29 4.00 -4.59
C VAL A 334 -1.13 4.66 -5.33
N TYR A 335 -1.30 4.99 -6.61
CA TYR A 335 -0.26 5.68 -7.40
C TYR A 335 0.00 7.11 -6.93
N ALA A 336 -0.92 7.70 -6.16
CA ALA A 336 -0.73 9.02 -5.56
C ALA A 336 0.24 9.01 -4.35
N ALA A 337 0.63 7.85 -3.83
CA ALA A 337 1.46 7.73 -2.63
C ALA A 337 2.76 8.56 -2.66
N PRO A 338 3.54 8.63 -3.77
CA PRO A 338 4.75 9.46 -3.81
C PRO A 338 4.51 10.96 -3.55
N ALA A 339 3.33 11.49 -3.88
CA ALA A 339 2.99 12.89 -3.60
C ALA A 339 2.88 13.19 -2.08
N MET A 340 2.64 12.16 -1.25
CA MET A 340 2.58 12.32 0.20
C MET A 340 3.93 12.72 0.81
N LEU A 341 5.03 12.42 0.13
CA LEU A 341 6.39 12.78 0.56
C LEU A 341 6.54 14.32 0.63
N GLY A 342 6.19 15.04 -0.45
CA GLY A 342 6.22 16.49 -0.47
C GLY A 342 5.19 17.15 0.45
N MET A 343 3.99 16.56 0.58
CA MET A 343 2.95 17.07 1.49
C MET A 343 3.39 17.00 2.96
N SER A 344 4.06 15.92 3.37
CA SER A 344 4.60 15.81 4.74
C SER A 344 5.67 16.87 5.04
N LEU A 345 6.52 17.19 4.04
CA LEU A 345 7.50 18.28 4.14
C LEU A 345 6.80 19.65 4.26
N LEU A 346 5.76 19.90 3.47
CA LEU A 346 4.98 21.15 3.55
C LEU A 346 4.36 21.36 4.93
N ILE A 347 3.75 20.32 5.51
CA ILE A 347 3.15 20.42 6.85
C ILE A 347 4.24 20.65 7.92
N ALA A 348 5.42 20.01 7.78
CA ALA A 348 6.53 20.22 8.71
C ALA A 348 7.09 21.65 8.63
N LEU A 349 7.24 22.21 7.42
CA LEU A 349 7.62 23.61 7.20
C LEU A 349 6.61 24.59 7.80
N TRP A 350 5.31 24.33 7.55
CA TRP A 350 4.22 25.08 8.15
C TRP A 350 4.28 25.06 9.69
N ALA A 351 4.46 23.89 10.30
CA ALA A 351 4.50 23.75 11.74
C ALA A 351 5.68 24.50 12.38
N ARG A 352 6.82 24.60 11.66
CA ARG A 352 7.97 25.42 12.11
C ARG A 352 7.64 26.90 12.08
N GLU A 353 7.12 27.39 10.96
CA GLU A 353 6.87 28.83 10.77
C GLU A 353 5.75 29.33 11.67
N SER A 354 4.72 28.50 11.89
CA SER A 354 3.55 28.82 12.70
C SER A 354 3.85 28.96 14.20
N GLN A 355 5.03 28.55 14.68
CA GLN A 355 5.44 28.77 16.07
C GLN A 355 5.59 30.26 16.41
N ASN A 356 5.97 31.10 15.42
CA ASN A 356 6.16 32.51 15.63
C ASN A 356 4.84 33.30 15.67
N LYS A 357 3.88 32.92 14.79
CA LYS A 357 2.58 33.59 14.70
C LYS A 357 1.53 32.68 14.09
N LEU A 358 0.47 32.41 14.84
CA LEU A 358 -0.69 31.64 14.39
C LEU A 358 -1.73 32.57 13.73
N THR A 359 -2.12 32.24 12.49
CA THR A 359 -3.25 32.87 11.81
C THR A 359 -4.59 32.29 12.30
N ALA A 360 -5.70 32.84 11.83
CA ALA A 360 -7.02 32.27 12.07
C ALA A 360 -7.15 30.88 11.45
N LEU A 361 -6.62 30.72 10.22
CA LEU A 361 -6.61 29.44 9.50
C LEU A 361 -5.77 28.39 10.22
N ASP A 362 -4.59 28.76 10.75
CA ASP A 362 -3.75 27.82 11.52
C ASP A 362 -4.48 27.30 12.77
N ARG A 363 -5.16 28.22 13.48
CA ARG A 363 -5.95 27.84 14.67
C ARG A 363 -7.13 26.95 14.30
N PHE A 364 -7.82 27.22 13.19
CA PHE A 364 -8.89 26.41 12.65
C PHE A 364 -8.36 25.02 12.28
N ALA A 365 -7.28 24.93 11.51
CA ALA A 365 -6.66 23.68 11.08
C ALA A 365 -6.25 22.80 12.26
N LEU A 366 -5.59 23.37 13.29
CA LEU A 366 -5.21 22.63 14.49
C LEU A 366 -6.43 22.13 15.27
N ARG A 367 -7.48 22.94 15.42
CA ARG A 367 -8.70 22.54 16.12
C ARG A 367 -9.46 21.47 15.32
N GLY A 368 -9.62 21.71 14.04
CA GLY A 368 -10.33 20.80 13.13
C GLY A 368 -9.63 19.44 13.01
N THR A 369 -8.30 19.41 12.89
CA THR A 369 -7.56 18.13 12.88
C THR A 369 -7.74 17.36 14.17
N ARG A 370 -7.74 18.03 15.34
CA ARG A 370 -8.04 17.35 16.62
C ARG A 370 -9.47 16.82 16.66
N ALA A 371 -10.44 17.60 16.20
CA ALA A 371 -11.83 17.16 16.12
C ALA A 371 -11.98 15.95 15.18
N LEU A 372 -11.29 15.98 14.03
CA LEU A 372 -11.26 14.86 13.08
C LEU A 372 -10.64 13.60 13.71
N VAL A 373 -9.51 13.72 14.40
CA VAL A 373 -8.88 12.58 15.10
C VAL A 373 -9.79 12.05 16.22
N ALA A 374 -10.47 12.92 16.96
CA ALA A 374 -11.46 12.50 17.94
C ALA A 374 -12.62 11.75 17.27
N ALA A 375 -13.14 12.25 16.16
CA ALA A 375 -14.18 11.57 15.38
C ALA A 375 -13.73 10.19 14.86
N ILE A 376 -12.50 10.08 14.35
CA ILE A 376 -11.91 8.79 13.92
C ILE A 376 -11.81 7.81 15.10
N ALA A 377 -11.36 8.27 16.28
CA ALA A 377 -11.30 7.44 17.48
C ALA A 377 -12.71 6.97 17.92
N CYS A 378 -13.73 7.84 17.83
CA CYS A 378 -15.11 7.47 18.10
C CYS A 378 -15.63 6.44 17.08
N VAL A 379 -15.32 6.58 15.79
CA VAL A 379 -15.69 5.61 14.76
C VAL A 379 -15.03 4.25 15.04
N PHE A 380 -13.75 4.21 15.41
CA PHE A 380 -13.08 2.97 15.78
C PHE A 380 -13.70 2.32 17.00
N ALA A 381 -13.98 3.10 18.05
CA ALA A 381 -14.64 2.58 19.26
C ALA A 381 -16.05 2.07 18.97
N ALA A 382 -16.83 2.80 18.14
CA ALA A 382 -18.15 2.36 17.72
C ALA A 382 -18.09 1.05 16.91
N PHE A 383 -17.12 0.93 15.98
CA PHE A 383 -16.91 -0.28 15.20
C PHE A 383 -16.59 -1.50 16.09
N LEU A 384 -15.66 -1.34 17.07
CA LEU A 384 -15.34 -2.40 18.03
C LEU A 384 -16.55 -2.79 18.89
N SER A 385 -17.35 -1.80 19.32
CA SER A 385 -18.56 -2.05 20.09
C SER A 385 -19.64 -2.78 19.27
N LEU A 386 -19.75 -2.47 17.97
CA LEU A 386 -20.65 -3.17 17.05
C LEU A 386 -20.19 -4.62 16.81
N LEU A 387 -18.88 -4.85 16.70
CA LEU A 387 -18.34 -6.21 16.61
C LEU A 387 -18.66 -7.01 17.87
N ALA A 388 -18.46 -6.43 19.07
CA ALA A 388 -18.81 -7.06 20.33
C ALA A 388 -20.30 -7.38 20.44
N LEU A 389 -21.17 -6.46 20.00
CA LEU A 389 -22.62 -6.68 19.98
C LEU A 389 -23.01 -7.79 18.99
N ALA A 390 -22.36 -7.85 17.82
CA ALA A 390 -22.61 -8.89 16.84
C ALA A 390 -22.27 -10.28 17.38
N ASP A 391 -21.17 -10.43 18.12
CA ASP A 391 -20.82 -11.69 18.80
C ASP A 391 -21.85 -12.08 19.85
N ARG A 392 -22.27 -11.12 20.68
CA ARG A 392 -23.27 -11.35 21.74
C ARG A 392 -24.62 -11.80 21.20
N LEU A 393 -25.00 -11.34 20.01
CA LEU A 393 -26.24 -11.72 19.35
C LEU A 393 -26.16 -13.05 18.60
N ASN A 394 -25.08 -13.84 18.77
CA ASN A 394 -24.81 -15.07 18.03
C ASN A 394 -24.85 -14.89 16.50
N TYR A 395 -24.45 -13.71 16.05
CA TYR A 395 -24.31 -13.38 14.65
C TYR A 395 -23.00 -13.94 14.13
N GLN A 396 -22.88 -15.24 13.98
CA GLN A 396 -21.68 -16.02 13.66
C GLN A 396 -20.43 -15.49 14.40
N PRO A 397 -19.72 -16.27 15.21
CA PRO A 397 -18.50 -15.80 15.85
C PRO A 397 -17.55 -15.31 14.75
N ILE A 398 -17.30 -13.99 14.74
CA ILE A 398 -16.52 -13.34 13.69
C ILE A 398 -15.06 -13.73 13.86
N ASP A 399 -14.64 -14.07 15.07
CA ASP A 399 -13.31 -14.59 15.42
C ASP A 399 -13.28 -15.15 16.86
N HIS A 400 -12.09 -15.43 17.36
CA HIS A 400 -11.87 -15.98 18.70
C HIS A 400 -11.68 -14.92 19.80
N LEU A 401 -11.82 -13.62 19.49
CA LEU A 401 -11.68 -12.53 20.45
C LEU A 401 -12.95 -12.39 21.30
N GLU A 402 -12.77 -12.49 22.61
CA GLU A 402 -13.87 -12.33 23.56
C GLU A 402 -14.49 -10.92 23.50
N GLU A 403 -15.82 -10.82 23.65
CA GLU A 403 -16.59 -9.57 23.68
C GLU A 403 -15.96 -8.53 24.63
N GLY A 404 -15.54 -8.98 25.82
CA GLY A 404 -14.92 -8.13 26.85
C GLY A 404 -13.65 -7.44 26.38
N ILE A 405 -12.82 -8.10 25.58
CA ILE A 405 -11.60 -7.52 25.00
C ILE A 405 -11.93 -6.40 24.03
N ARG A 406 -12.93 -6.57 23.18
CA ARG A 406 -13.38 -5.53 22.23
C ARG A 406 -13.94 -4.31 22.91
N ILE A 407 -14.75 -4.50 23.96
CA ILE A 407 -15.30 -3.40 24.76
C ILE A 407 -14.16 -2.66 25.48
N ALA A 408 -13.22 -3.38 26.09
CA ALA A 408 -12.04 -2.77 26.72
C ALA A 408 -11.18 -1.99 25.70
N ALA A 409 -10.97 -2.53 24.51
CA ALA A 409 -10.24 -1.85 23.43
C ALA A 409 -10.99 -0.59 22.94
N ALA A 410 -12.33 -0.64 22.82
CA ALA A 410 -13.13 0.54 22.48
C ALA A 410 -12.98 1.65 23.55
N ALA A 411 -13.07 1.30 24.82
CA ALA A 411 -12.88 2.25 25.94
C ALA A 411 -11.43 2.80 25.94
N ALA A 412 -10.42 1.95 25.79
CA ALA A 412 -9.02 2.34 25.74
C ALA A 412 -8.74 3.29 24.56
N THR A 413 -9.33 3.05 23.39
CA THR A 413 -9.23 3.92 22.21
C THR A 413 -9.70 5.34 22.53
N ILE A 414 -10.85 5.48 23.17
CA ILE A 414 -11.40 6.79 23.58
C ILE A 414 -10.52 7.46 24.63
N ILE A 415 -10.09 6.71 25.65
CA ILE A 415 -9.27 7.25 26.76
C ILE A 415 -7.93 7.77 26.22
N VAL A 416 -7.21 6.97 25.42
CA VAL A 416 -5.91 7.35 24.84
C VAL A 416 -6.06 8.58 23.95
N ALA A 417 -7.07 8.59 23.08
CA ALA A 417 -7.33 9.75 22.23
C ALA A 417 -7.66 10.99 23.05
N ALA A 418 -8.56 10.90 24.04
CA ALA A 418 -8.95 12.03 24.87
C ALA A 418 -7.77 12.61 25.67
N VAL A 419 -6.95 11.76 26.28
CA VAL A 419 -5.76 12.19 27.05
C VAL A 419 -4.77 12.90 26.12
N ALA A 420 -4.40 12.28 24.99
CA ALA A 420 -3.44 12.86 24.08
C ALA A 420 -3.95 14.18 23.45
N LEU A 421 -5.24 14.27 23.10
CA LEU A 421 -5.85 15.50 22.57
C LEU A 421 -5.96 16.62 23.61
N ARG A 422 -6.09 16.28 24.92
CA ARG A 422 -5.96 17.27 26.00
C ARG A 422 -4.55 17.86 26.03
N PHE A 423 -3.51 17.03 25.93
CA PHE A 423 -2.13 17.51 25.83
C PHE A 423 -1.88 18.33 24.58
N ALA A 424 -2.43 17.93 23.43
CA ALA A 424 -2.38 18.71 22.18
C ALA A 424 -3.00 20.10 22.36
N SER A 425 -4.15 20.17 23.03
CA SER A 425 -4.84 21.44 23.32
C SER A 425 -4.03 22.33 24.25
N ARG A 426 -3.40 21.73 25.27
CA ARG A 426 -2.51 22.45 26.20
C ARG A 426 -1.26 22.98 25.48
N ALA A 427 -0.63 22.16 24.65
CA ALA A 427 0.53 22.56 23.86
C ALA A 427 0.20 23.73 22.93
N GLN A 428 -0.97 23.71 22.27
CA GLN A 428 -1.41 24.84 21.43
C GLN A 428 -1.62 26.12 22.24
N ARG A 429 -2.21 26.05 23.43
CA ARG A 429 -2.37 27.23 24.32
C ARG A 429 -1.02 27.83 24.73
N LEU A 430 0.02 27.01 24.81
CA LEU A 430 1.40 27.42 25.11
C LEU A 430 2.17 27.84 23.83
N SER A 431 1.48 28.01 22.70
CA SER A 431 2.06 28.34 21.39
C SER A 431 3.08 27.31 20.88
N ASN A 432 3.08 26.09 21.42
CA ASN A 432 3.90 24.98 20.95
C ASN A 432 3.17 24.18 19.87
N VAL A 433 3.22 24.67 18.64
CA VAL A 433 2.52 24.06 17.48
C VAL A 433 3.04 22.64 17.21
N ARG A 434 4.36 22.43 17.23
CA ARG A 434 4.96 21.10 17.01
C ARG A 434 4.50 20.10 18.07
N GLY A 435 4.52 20.51 19.33
CA GLY A 435 4.01 19.69 20.44
C GLY A 435 2.53 19.35 20.29
N ALA A 436 1.71 20.30 19.81
CA ALA A 436 0.31 20.06 19.54
C ALA A 436 0.09 19.01 18.43
N VAL A 437 0.87 19.07 17.35
CA VAL A 437 0.79 18.09 16.25
C VAL A 437 1.30 16.71 16.70
N VAL A 438 2.41 16.65 17.46
CA VAL A 438 2.95 15.38 18.01
C VAL A 438 1.96 14.72 18.98
N CYS A 439 1.31 15.48 19.87
CA CYS A 439 0.28 14.91 20.73
C CYS A 439 -0.97 14.45 19.93
N THR A 440 -1.33 15.16 18.86
CA THR A 440 -2.41 14.74 17.97
C THR A 440 -2.04 13.46 17.21
N PHE A 441 -0.77 13.34 16.79
CA PHE A 441 -0.23 12.10 16.25
C PHE A 441 -0.37 10.95 17.26
N GLY A 442 0.03 11.16 18.51
CA GLY A 442 -0.08 10.14 19.57
C GLY A 442 -1.52 9.69 19.80
N ALA A 443 -2.50 10.62 19.71
CA ALA A 443 -3.92 10.28 19.77
C ALA A 443 -4.35 9.37 18.60
N TYR A 444 -3.98 9.74 17.36
CA TYR A 444 -4.32 8.98 16.17
C TYR A 444 -3.63 7.62 16.13
N ALA A 445 -2.30 7.61 16.33
CA ALA A 445 -1.50 6.39 16.30
C ALA A 445 -1.92 5.40 17.40
N GLY A 446 -2.15 5.89 18.63
CA GLY A 446 -2.61 5.07 19.73
C GLY A 446 -4.00 4.48 19.49
N ALA A 447 -4.94 5.29 18.99
CA ALA A 447 -6.27 4.81 18.62
C ALA A 447 -6.21 3.76 17.50
N LEU A 448 -5.40 4.00 16.47
CA LEU A 448 -5.24 3.07 15.34
C LEU A 448 -4.59 1.75 15.77
N CYS A 449 -3.58 1.80 16.64
CA CYS A 449 -2.94 0.58 17.17
C CYS A 449 -3.92 -0.26 17.99
N ILE A 450 -4.63 0.35 18.93
CA ILE A 450 -5.57 -0.36 19.82
C ILE A 450 -6.71 -0.95 18.98
N ALA A 451 -7.30 -0.13 18.08
CA ALA A 451 -8.38 -0.56 17.23
C ALA A 451 -7.92 -1.64 16.23
N GLY A 452 -6.71 -1.52 15.67
CA GLY A 452 -6.14 -2.50 14.74
C GLY A 452 -6.00 -3.87 15.38
N ILE A 453 -5.38 -3.97 16.56
CA ILE A 453 -5.22 -5.24 17.29
C ILE A 453 -6.57 -5.91 17.54
N ALA A 454 -7.61 -5.15 17.91
CA ALA A 454 -8.92 -5.71 18.22
C ALA A 454 -9.83 -5.94 17.01
N ALA A 455 -9.57 -5.27 15.87
CA ALA A 455 -10.40 -5.35 14.67
C ALA A 455 -9.83 -6.26 13.58
N PHE A 456 -8.51 -6.37 13.44
CA PHE A 456 -7.88 -7.13 12.36
C PHE A 456 -8.28 -8.61 12.33
N PRO A 457 -8.42 -9.33 13.47
CA PRO A 457 -8.93 -10.70 13.45
C PRO A 457 -10.30 -10.83 12.76
N ALA A 458 -11.21 -9.87 12.99
CA ALA A 458 -12.51 -9.85 12.32
C ALA A 458 -12.40 -9.51 10.83
N VAL A 459 -11.55 -8.52 10.49
CA VAL A 459 -11.32 -8.13 9.09
C VAL A 459 -10.65 -9.27 8.31
N ASP A 460 -9.75 -10.01 8.95
CA ASP A 460 -9.10 -11.17 8.36
C ASP A 460 -10.11 -12.21 7.86
N GLN A 461 -11.15 -12.50 8.62
CA GLN A 461 -12.16 -13.46 8.18
C GLN A 461 -12.89 -13.02 6.90
N TRP A 462 -13.02 -11.70 6.68
CA TRP A 462 -13.68 -11.16 5.49
C TRP A 462 -12.75 -10.99 4.30
N GLN A 463 -11.47 -10.78 4.53
CA GLN A 463 -10.49 -10.44 3.49
C GLN A 463 -9.53 -11.59 3.14
N ASN A 464 -9.46 -12.61 3.99
CA ASN A 464 -8.47 -13.68 3.88
C ASN A 464 -9.12 -14.96 3.34
N LEU A 465 -8.52 -15.53 2.29
CA LEU A 465 -8.94 -16.82 1.71
C LEU A 465 -8.22 -18.02 2.37
N THR A 466 -7.42 -17.81 3.41
CA THR A 466 -6.70 -18.90 4.09
C THR A 466 -7.65 -19.98 4.58
N GLN A 467 -8.78 -19.59 5.14
CA GLN A 467 -9.78 -20.54 5.63
C GLN A 467 -10.33 -21.44 4.50
N LEU A 468 -10.51 -20.90 3.29
CA LEU A 468 -10.86 -21.71 2.12
C LEU A 468 -9.78 -22.74 1.82
N ALA A 469 -8.52 -22.31 1.74
CA ALA A 469 -7.39 -23.18 1.42
C ALA A 469 -7.23 -24.28 2.48
N ASP A 470 -7.37 -23.94 3.77
CA ASP A 470 -7.29 -24.92 4.87
C ASP A 470 -8.43 -25.94 4.81
N ASN A 471 -9.65 -25.49 4.53
CA ASN A 471 -10.81 -26.37 4.36
C ASN A 471 -10.63 -27.31 3.15
N ILE A 472 -10.11 -26.79 2.03
CA ILE A 472 -9.83 -27.61 0.84
C ILE A 472 -8.75 -28.64 1.14
N HIS A 473 -7.66 -28.23 1.77
CA HIS A 473 -6.60 -29.16 2.18
C HIS A 473 -7.13 -30.29 3.09
N TYR A 474 -7.98 -29.94 4.05
CA TYR A 474 -8.64 -30.92 4.93
C TYR A 474 -9.54 -31.91 4.15
N GLU A 475 -10.30 -31.43 3.18
CA GLU A 475 -11.24 -32.26 2.39
C GLU A 475 -10.51 -33.10 1.33
N THR A 476 -9.44 -32.59 0.75
CA THR A 476 -8.71 -33.29 -0.32
C THR A 476 -7.63 -34.22 0.20
N ARG A 477 -7.07 -33.98 1.39
CA ARG A 477 -6.01 -34.82 2.01
C ARG A 477 -4.90 -35.20 1.02
N ASP A 478 -4.39 -34.21 0.27
CA ASP A 478 -3.38 -34.39 -0.79
C ASP A 478 -3.87 -35.16 -2.05
N GLU A 479 -5.17 -35.35 -2.20
CA GLU A 479 -5.74 -35.88 -3.44
C GLU A 479 -5.57 -34.87 -4.59
N PRO A 480 -5.50 -35.36 -5.85
CA PRO A 480 -5.39 -34.46 -7.00
C PRO A 480 -6.51 -33.41 -7.05
N LEU A 481 -6.15 -32.14 -7.01
CA LEU A 481 -7.05 -30.99 -7.07
C LEU A 481 -6.83 -30.21 -8.37
N ALA A 482 -7.93 -29.90 -9.07
CA ALA A 482 -7.92 -28.93 -10.16
C ALA A 482 -8.87 -27.77 -9.87
N LEU A 483 -8.61 -26.65 -10.51
CA LEU A 483 -9.44 -25.45 -10.44
C LEU A 483 -10.10 -25.24 -11.81
N LEU A 484 -11.41 -25.14 -11.86
CA LEU A 484 -12.16 -24.89 -13.11
C LEU A 484 -12.40 -23.41 -13.27
N ASP A 485 -11.88 -22.81 -14.33
CA ASP A 485 -11.96 -21.38 -14.67
C ASP A 485 -11.78 -20.45 -13.45
N PRO A 486 -10.74 -20.63 -12.65
CA PRO A 486 -10.56 -19.86 -11.42
C PRO A 486 -10.11 -18.43 -11.73
N ASP A 487 -10.46 -17.48 -10.85
CA ASP A 487 -9.83 -16.17 -10.85
C ASP A 487 -8.39 -16.22 -10.30
N GLU A 488 -7.55 -15.29 -10.73
CA GLU A 488 -6.13 -15.22 -10.32
C GLU A 488 -5.94 -15.17 -8.79
N THR A 489 -6.87 -14.53 -8.06
CA THR A 489 -6.80 -14.43 -6.60
C THR A 489 -6.97 -15.79 -5.93
N THR A 490 -7.88 -16.62 -6.44
CA THR A 490 -8.12 -17.98 -5.94
C THR A 490 -6.91 -18.87 -6.20
N ILE A 491 -6.38 -18.87 -7.44
CA ILE A 491 -5.17 -19.65 -7.76
C ILE A 491 -4.02 -19.21 -6.85
N ALA A 492 -3.75 -17.92 -6.81
CA ALA A 492 -2.62 -17.38 -6.06
C ALA A 492 -2.70 -17.71 -4.57
N MET A 493 -3.89 -17.66 -3.98
CA MET A 493 -4.05 -17.97 -2.56
C MET A 493 -3.86 -19.46 -2.28
N LEU A 494 -4.41 -20.33 -3.12
CA LEU A 494 -4.25 -21.78 -2.97
C LEU A 494 -2.79 -22.20 -3.18
N ASP A 495 -2.15 -21.76 -4.24
CA ASP A 495 -0.75 -22.06 -4.53
C ASP A 495 0.17 -21.58 -3.41
N TYR A 496 -0.03 -20.34 -2.94
CA TYR A 496 0.75 -19.80 -1.83
C TYR A 496 0.55 -20.58 -0.53
N ARG A 497 -0.70 -20.92 -0.18
CA ARG A 497 -1.04 -21.56 1.09
C ARG A 497 -0.69 -23.03 1.10
N LEU A 498 -1.00 -23.76 0.02
CA LEU A 498 -0.74 -25.19 -0.12
C LEU A 498 0.70 -25.50 -0.53
N ARG A 499 1.48 -24.49 -0.90
CA ARG A 499 2.86 -24.60 -1.36
C ARG A 499 3.03 -25.55 -2.57
N THR A 500 1.99 -25.66 -3.37
CA THR A 500 1.93 -26.54 -4.54
C THR A 500 1.19 -25.81 -5.67
N PRO A 501 1.72 -25.80 -6.89
CA PRO A 501 1.00 -25.25 -8.04
C PRO A 501 -0.30 -26.00 -8.30
N SER A 502 -1.41 -25.29 -8.41
CA SER A 502 -2.71 -25.86 -8.74
C SER A 502 -2.80 -26.23 -10.22
N SER A 503 -3.46 -27.33 -10.54
CA SER A 503 -3.85 -27.65 -11.91
C SER A 503 -5.04 -26.78 -12.31
N VAL A 504 -4.95 -26.07 -13.43
CA VAL A 504 -6.04 -25.22 -13.95
C VAL A 504 -6.69 -25.91 -15.15
N LEU A 505 -8.01 -26.05 -15.10
CA LEU A 505 -8.86 -26.50 -16.18
C LEU A 505 -9.52 -25.27 -16.80
N ASP A 506 -9.17 -25.00 -18.05
CA ASP A 506 -9.69 -23.87 -18.83
C ASP A 506 -10.76 -24.39 -19.80
N THR A 507 -11.96 -23.81 -19.75
CA THR A 507 -13.07 -24.18 -20.63
C THR A 507 -13.16 -23.30 -21.86
N THR A 508 -12.20 -22.42 -22.12
CA THR A 508 -12.19 -21.54 -23.30
C THR A 508 -12.22 -22.38 -24.58
N GLY A 509 -13.35 -22.38 -25.26
CA GLY A 509 -13.56 -23.16 -26.48
C GLY A 509 -13.84 -24.66 -26.30
N SER A 510 -14.06 -25.14 -25.07
CA SER A 510 -14.36 -26.54 -24.75
C SER A 510 -15.57 -26.64 -23.82
N ASP A 511 -16.30 -27.75 -23.91
CA ASP A 511 -17.39 -28.04 -22.97
C ASP A 511 -16.83 -28.39 -21.58
N ALA A 512 -17.34 -27.72 -20.54
CA ALA A 512 -16.94 -27.93 -19.17
C ALA A 512 -17.12 -29.42 -18.72
N ALA A 513 -18.18 -30.08 -19.18
CA ALA A 513 -18.43 -31.48 -18.90
C ALA A 513 -17.34 -32.40 -19.47
N HIS A 514 -16.88 -32.13 -20.68
CA HIS A 514 -15.79 -32.88 -21.31
C HIS A 514 -14.46 -32.71 -20.55
N VAL A 515 -14.11 -31.48 -20.18
CA VAL A 515 -12.86 -31.15 -19.47
C VAL A 515 -12.84 -31.79 -18.09
N VAL A 516 -13.93 -31.64 -17.32
CA VAL A 516 -14.05 -32.17 -15.95
C VAL A 516 -14.09 -33.71 -15.95
N SER A 517 -14.84 -34.34 -16.86
CA SER A 517 -14.84 -35.81 -16.98
C SER A 517 -13.48 -36.35 -17.41
N GLY A 518 -12.76 -35.63 -18.25
CA GLY A 518 -11.36 -35.94 -18.62
C GLY A 518 -10.44 -35.96 -17.40
N TRP A 519 -10.53 -34.94 -16.55
CA TRP A 519 -9.78 -34.84 -15.30
C TRP A 519 -10.05 -36.05 -14.38
N PHE A 520 -11.33 -36.38 -14.15
CA PHE A 520 -11.70 -37.51 -13.29
C PHE A 520 -11.26 -38.87 -13.86
N ARG A 521 -11.31 -39.05 -15.18
CA ARG A 521 -10.81 -40.26 -15.83
C ARG A 521 -9.30 -40.42 -15.65
N LEU A 522 -8.54 -39.33 -15.72
CA LEU A 522 -7.09 -39.34 -15.62
C LEU A 522 -6.60 -39.56 -14.17
N HIS A 523 -7.27 -38.97 -13.18
CA HIS A 523 -6.82 -38.91 -11.80
C HIS A 523 -7.62 -39.80 -10.85
N GLY A 524 -8.69 -40.44 -11.31
CA GLY A 524 -9.45 -41.46 -10.58
C GLY A 524 -10.47 -40.91 -9.59
N LYS A 525 -11.10 -41.83 -8.83
CA LYS A 525 -12.26 -41.54 -7.96
C LYS A 525 -12.01 -40.57 -6.81
N ARG A 526 -10.76 -40.34 -6.42
CA ARG A 526 -10.40 -39.43 -5.33
C ARG A 526 -10.06 -38.03 -5.78
N SER A 527 -9.98 -37.76 -7.11
CA SER A 527 -9.69 -36.45 -7.62
C SER A 527 -10.85 -35.45 -7.39
N ARG A 528 -10.50 -34.18 -7.25
CA ARG A 528 -11.45 -33.10 -6.95
C ARG A 528 -11.30 -31.96 -7.94
N VAL A 529 -12.39 -31.21 -8.14
CA VAL A 529 -12.41 -29.98 -8.93
C VAL A 529 -13.07 -28.88 -8.11
N LEU A 530 -12.37 -27.77 -7.92
CA LEU A 530 -12.91 -26.58 -7.27
C LEU A 530 -13.44 -25.62 -8.31
N VAL A 531 -14.64 -25.12 -8.10
CA VAL A 531 -15.32 -24.18 -9.00
C VAL A 531 -15.71 -22.93 -8.22
N LEU A 532 -15.42 -21.73 -8.75
CA LEU A 532 -15.95 -20.47 -8.25
C LEU A 532 -17.40 -20.33 -8.69
N LEU A 533 -18.32 -20.21 -7.75
CA LEU A 533 -19.74 -20.08 -8.05
C LEU A 533 -20.14 -18.63 -8.36
N PRO A 534 -21.10 -18.42 -9.25
CA PRO A 534 -21.62 -17.09 -9.56
C PRO A 534 -22.36 -16.48 -8.36
N GLY A 535 -22.38 -15.14 -8.32
CA GLY A 535 -23.08 -14.37 -7.29
C GLY A 535 -22.33 -14.35 -5.95
N HIS A 536 -22.82 -13.51 -5.04
CA HIS A 536 -22.27 -13.39 -3.69
C HIS A 536 -23.22 -14.02 -2.69
N ALA A 537 -22.67 -14.69 -1.70
CA ALA A 537 -23.45 -15.10 -0.53
C ALA A 537 -24.09 -13.87 0.15
N PRO A 538 -25.30 -13.96 0.67
CA PRO A 538 -25.95 -12.84 1.33
C PRO A 538 -25.06 -12.29 2.46
N GLY A 539 -24.67 -11.03 2.38
CA GLY A 539 -23.92 -10.34 3.44
C GLY A 539 -24.74 -10.20 4.72
N GLY A 540 -24.11 -9.83 5.84
CA GLY A 540 -24.77 -9.74 7.16
C GLY A 540 -26.08 -8.92 7.16
N VAL A 541 -26.12 -7.78 6.46
CA VAL A 541 -27.33 -6.96 6.30
C VAL A 541 -28.38 -7.70 5.48
N THR A 542 -28.00 -8.35 4.40
CA THR A 542 -28.92 -9.13 3.54
C THR A 542 -29.44 -10.36 4.29
N ARG A 543 -28.61 -11.03 5.11
CA ARG A 543 -29.05 -12.13 6.00
C ARG A 543 -29.99 -11.65 7.09
N PHE A 544 -29.79 -10.44 7.61
CA PHE A 544 -30.75 -9.83 8.55
C PHE A 544 -32.08 -9.55 7.86
N LEU A 545 -32.05 -8.97 6.67
CA LEU A 545 -33.24 -8.67 5.88
C LEU A 545 -33.95 -9.94 5.37
N SER A 546 -33.22 -11.04 5.12
CA SER A 546 -33.81 -12.33 4.71
C SER A 546 -34.66 -13.00 5.79
N ARG A 547 -34.62 -12.52 7.03
CA ARG A 547 -35.59 -12.91 8.07
C ARG A 547 -36.97 -12.35 7.80
N PHE A 548 -37.07 -11.30 7.00
CA PHE A 548 -38.33 -10.62 6.67
C PHE A 548 -38.75 -10.85 5.22
N HIS A 549 -37.85 -11.27 4.34
CA HIS A 549 -38.11 -11.56 2.92
C HIS A 549 -37.31 -12.77 2.45
N THR A 550 -37.96 -13.69 1.74
CA THR A 550 -37.32 -14.86 1.12
C THR A 550 -36.43 -14.38 -0.03
N ILE A 551 -35.12 -14.38 0.17
CA ILE A 551 -34.15 -14.12 -0.90
C ILE A 551 -33.75 -15.49 -1.45
N PRO A 552 -34.03 -15.83 -2.72
CA PRO A 552 -33.62 -17.11 -3.27
C PRO A 552 -32.08 -17.21 -3.24
N PRO A 553 -31.53 -18.37 -2.87
CA PRO A 553 -30.08 -18.57 -2.92
C PRO A 553 -29.62 -18.41 -4.38
N PRO A 554 -28.48 -17.76 -4.60
CA PRO A 554 -27.91 -17.69 -5.93
C PRO A 554 -27.59 -19.10 -6.43
N GLY A 555 -27.84 -19.36 -7.72
CA GLY A 555 -27.63 -20.67 -8.34
C GLY A 555 -26.18 -21.15 -8.29
N ASP A 556 -25.95 -22.43 -8.52
CA ASP A 556 -24.61 -23.04 -8.53
C ASP A 556 -23.90 -22.92 -9.89
N GLY A 557 -24.48 -22.26 -10.88
CA GLY A 557 -23.86 -22.03 -12.20
C GLY A 557 -23.36 -23.33 -12.84
N VAL A 558 -22.14 -23.31 -13.39
CA VAL A 558 -21.51 -24.46 -14.06
C VAL A 558 -21.44 -25.71 -13.16
N ALA A 559 -21.21 -25.55 -11.85
CA ALA A 559 -21.18 -26.68 -10.92
C ALA A 559 -22.55 -27.38 -10.81
N GLY A 560 -23.64 -26.60 -10.84
CA GLY A 560 -25.01 -27.13 -10.85
C GLY A 560 -25.32 -27.86 -12.15
N THR A 561 -24.92 -27.31 -13.30
CA THR A 561 -25.09 -27.96 -14.61
C THR A 561 -24.36 -29.31 -14.64
N LEU A 562 -23.08 -29.34 -14.27
CA LEU A 562 -22.28 -30.58 -14.22
C LEU A 562 -22.88 -31.65 -13.30
N ALA A 563 -23.50 -31.22 -12.20
CA ALA A 563 -24.17 -32.14 -11.28
C ALA A 563 -25.49 -32.69 -11.86
N THR A 564 -26.28 -31.87 -12.54
CA THR A 564 -27.55 -32.30 -13.17
C THR A 564 -27.33 -33.18 -14.37
N GLU A 565 -26.25 -32.97 -15.12
CA GLU A 565 -25.85 -33.82 -16.24
C GLU A 565 -25.19 -35.16 -15.82
N GLY A 566 -24.96 -35.34 -14.52
CA GLY A 566 -24.31 -36.55 -14.00
C GLY A 566 -22.81 -36.63 -14.29
N THR A 567 -22.19 -35.53 -14.69
CA THR A 567 -20.74 -35.46 -14.99
C THR A 567 -19.90 -35.37 -13.71
N ALA A 568 -20.44 -34.75 -12.66
CA ALA A 568 -19.79 -34.58 -11.37
C ALA A 568 -20.81 -34.65 -10.22
N SER A 569 -20.34 -34.85 -9.01
CA SER A 569 -21.14 -34.70 -7.79
C SER A 569 -20.63 -33.53 -6.96
N ILE A 570 -21.51 -32.73 -6.38
CA ILE A 570 -21.11 -31.68 -5.44
C ILE A 570 -20.82 -32.32 -4.09
N VAL A 571 -19.53 -32.37 -3.72
CA VAL A 571 -19.07 -32.92 -2.45
C VAL A 571 -19.31 -31.92 -1.31
N ARG A 572 -18.94 -30.65 -1.53
CA ARG A 572 -19.09 -29.60 -0.52
C ARG A 572 -19.24 -28.21 -1.15
N ARG A 573 -19.99 -27.33 -0.50
CA ARG A 573 -20.06 -25.92 -0.82
C ARG A 573 -19.36 -25.11 0.27
N PHE A 574 -18.63 -24.08 -0.15
CA PHE A 574 -17.99 -23.14 0.76
C PHE A 574 -18.58 -21.74 0.51
N GLU A 575 -19.02 -21.10 1.57
CA GLU A 575 -19.46 -19.71 1.56
C GLU A 575 -18.55 -18.92 2.49
N LEU A 576 -17.83 -17.96 1.92
CA LEU A 576 -16.90 -17.14 2.69
C LEU A 576 -17.60 -15.87 3.20
N PRO A 577 -17.15 -15.31 4.33
CA PRO A 577 -17.74 -14.10 4.91
C PRO A 577 -17.80 -12.90 3.95
N GLN A 578 -16.81 -12.76 3.04
CA GLN A 578 -16.82 -11.72 2.00
C GLN A 578 -17.81 -11.95 0.86
N GLY A 579 -18.57 -13.05 0.90
CA GLY A 579 -19.57 -13.39 -0.10
C GLY A 579 -19.10 -14.26 -1.24
N ARG A 580 -17.82 -14.61 -1.35
CA ARG A 580 -17.34 -15.58 -2.35
C ARG A 580 -17.90 -16.97 -2.04
N ARG A 581 -18.31 -17.68 -3.09
CA ARG A 581 -18.89 -19.02 -3.01
C ARG A 581 -18.11 -19.98 -3.89
N TYR A 582 -17.86 -21.19 -3.38
CA TYR A 582 -17.17 -22.25 -4.11
C TYR A 582 -17.90 -23.56 -3.98
N ALA A 583 -17.79 -24.42 -5.00
CA ALA A 583 -18.18 -25.82 -4.92
C ALA A 583 -16.98 -26.72 -5.15
N LEU A 584 -16.80 -27.71 -4.29
CA LEU A 584 -15.87 -28.82 -4.50
C LEU A 584 -16.63 -29.97 -5.14
N LEU A 585 -16.21 -30.34 -6.33
CA LEU A 585 -16.79 -31.40 -7.13
C LEU A 585 -15.95 -32.68 -6.99
N GLY A 586 -16.62 -33.80 -6.95
CA GLY A 586 -16.03 -35.13 -7.10
C GLY A 586 -16.59 -35.84 -8.34
N PRO A 587 -16.04 -37.01 -8.67
CA PRO A 587 -16.60 -37.89 -9.74
C PRO A 587 -18.07 -38.20 -9.46
N PRO A 588 -18.86 -38.51 -10.52
CA PRO A 588 -20.25 -38.95 -10.33
C PRO A 588 -20.32 -40.20 -9.45
N PRO A 589 -21.38 -40.35 -8.65
CA PRO A 589 -21.59 -41.60 -7.89
C PRO A 589 -21.68 -42.76 -8.87
N SER A 590 -20.95 -43.83 -8.59
CA SER A 590 -20.89 -45.07 -9.40
C SER A 590 -22.18 -45.84 -9.34
#